data_0cde8fe285bddf34a05c9e28c343e4ea
#
_entry.id   0cde8fe285bddf34a05c9e28c343e4ea
#
_cell.length_a   1.000
_cell.length_b   1.000
_cell.length_c   1.000
_cell.angle_alpha   90.00
_cell.angle_beta   90.00
_cell.angle_gamma   90.00
#
_symmetry.space_group_name_H-M   'P 1'
#
loop_
_entity.id
_entity.type
_entity.pdbx_description
1 polymer ?
#
loop_
_entity_poly.entity_id
_entity_poly.type
_entity_poly.pdbx_seq_one_letter_code
_entity_poly.pdbx_strand_id
1 'polypeptide(L)'
;MIIKIFIRTFPSAEECELFESILQTRWPTLLEAVPNVRFRAIKNEQTPHVSTVIWEFPNEETQHMIEKMIVDNIQKFTQTLSPKTMSVTGKTLMTLGSLGD
;
A
#
# COMPACT_ATOMS: atom_id res chain seq x y z
N MET A 1 -3.36 7.03 15.17
CA MET A 1 -3.12 6.76 13.74
C MET A 1 -2.88 5.27 13.55
N ILE A 2 -3.60 4.67 12.65
CA ILE A 2 -3.46 3.25 12.34
C ILE A 2 -2.55 3.14 11.13
N ILE A 3 -1.55 2.26 11.21
CA ILE A 3 -0.58 2.05 10.14
C ILE A 3 -0.76 0.61 9.63
N LYS A 4 -0.88 0.45 8.32
CA LYS A 4 -0.89 -0.88 7.70
C LYS A 4 0.20 -0.94 6.64
N ILE A 5 1.02 -1.97 6.73
CA ILE A 5 2.15 -2.16 5.83
C ILE A 5 1.93 -3.46 5.05
N PHE A 6 2.04 -3.37 3.73
CA PHE A 6 2.06 -4.54 2.86
C PHE A 6 3.46 -4.72 2.29
N ILE A 7 3.96 -5.94 2.36
CA ILE A 7 5.20 -6.33 1.70
C ILE A 7 4.85 -7.46 0.75
N ARG A 8 5.02 -7.24 -0.55
CA ARG A 8 4.70 -8.22 -1.58
C ARG A 8 5.95 -8.59 -2.35
N THR A 9 6.27 -9.87 -2.34
CA THR A 9 7.41 -10.41 -3.07
C THR A 9 6.91 -11.07 -4.34
N PHE A 10 7.31 -10.53 -5.49
CA PHE A 10 6.90 -11.03 -6.80
C PHE A 10 7.92 -12.03 -7.34
N PRO A 11 7.51 -12.90 -8.29
CA PRO A 11 8.45 -13.84 -8.92
C PRO A 11 9.56 -13.15 -9.70
N SER A 12 9.33 -11.92 -10.20
CA SER A 12 10.34 -11.18 -10.95
C SER A 12 10.23 -9.69 -10.70
N ALA A 13 11.32 -8.96 -11.01
CA ALA A 13 11.32 -7.51 -10.92
C ALA A 13 10.32 -6.89 -11.90
N GLU A 14 10.16 -7.48 -13.07
CA GLU A 14 9.25 -6.99 -14.12
C GLU A 14 7.81 -7.06 -13.66
N GLU A 15 7.41 -8.14 -12.99
CA GLU A 15 6.06 -8.26 -12.45
C GLU A 15 5.82 -7.28 -11.32
N CYS A 16 6.82 -7.01 -10.50
CA CYS A 16 6.73 -6.00 -9.45
C CYS A 16 6.55 -4.61 -10.05
N GLU A 17 7.31 -4.27 -11.09
CA GLU A 17 7.17 -2.99 -11.79
C GLU A 17 5.78 -2.82 -12.39
N LEU A 18 5.24 -3.88 -12.96
CA LEU A 18 3.88 -3.86 -13.49
C LEU A 18 2.88 -3.56 -12.38
N PHE A 19 3.01 -4.22 -11.24
CA PHE A 19 2.14 -3.99 -10.10
C PHE A 19 2.27 -2.55 -9.59
N GLU A 20 3.49 -2.03 -9.48
CA GLU A 20 3.73 -0.67 -9.03
C GLU A 20 3.09 0.35 -9.99
N SER A 21 3.14 0.09 -11.30
CA SER A 21 2.46 0.92 -12.29
C SER A 21 0.95 0.93 -12.09
N ILE A 22 0.37 -0.21 -11.74
CA ILE A 22 -1.06 -0.32 -11.45
C ILE A 22 -1.42 0.54 -10.25
N LEU A 23 -0.61 0.50 -9.18
CA LEU A 23 -0.83 1.34 -8.00
C LEU A 23 -0.78 2.82 -8.34
N GLN A 24 0.21 3.24 -9.13
CA GLN A 24 0.38 4.63 -9.54
C GLN A 24 -0.76 5.13 -10.41
N THR A 25 -1.39 4.25 -11.16
CA THR A 25 -2.49 4.60 -12.05
C THR A 25 -3.83 4.65 -11.32
N ARG A 26 -4.07 3.72 -10.41
CA ARG A 26 -5.40 3.57 -9.80
C ARG A 26 -5.62 4.37 -8.53
N TRP A 27 -4.64 4.40 -7.63
CA TRP A 27 -4.85 5.02 -6.33
C TRP A 27 -5.09 6.54 -6.37
N PRO A 28 -4.45 7.33 -7.24
CA PRO A 28 -4.76 8.75 -7.26
C PRO A 28 -6.24 9.06 -7.48
N THR A 29 -6.89 8.32 -8.38
CA THR A 29 -8.32 8.51 -8.64
C THR A 29 -9.19 7.98 -7.50
N LEU A 30 -8.85 6.79 -6.99
CA LEU A 30 -9.63 6.17 -5.92
C LEU A 30 -9.62 7.00 -4.64
N LEU A 31 -8.49 7.62 -4.31
CA LEU A 31 -8.34 8.38 -3.08
C LEU A 31 -8.92 9.78 -3.14
N GLU A 32 -9.34 10.26 -4.29
CA GLU A 32 -10.01 11.56 -4.39
C GLU A 32 -11.26 11.62 -3.51
N ALA A 33 -11.93 10.50 -3.32
CA ALA A 33 -13.15 10.41 -2.53
C ALA A 33 -12.91 10.12 -1.05
N VAL A 34 -11.67 9.90 -0.62
CA VAL A 34 -11.36 9.49 0.75
C VAL A 34 -10.35 10.46 1.38
N PRO A 35 -10.82 11.40 2.22
CA PRO A 35 -9.91 12.34 2.88
C PRO A 35 -9.16 11.71 4.04
N ASN A 36 -8.06 12.36 4.43
CA ASN A 36 -7.31 12.04 5.64
C ASN A 36 -6.64 10.65 5.64
N VAL A 37 -6.34 10.13 4.46
CA VAL A 37 -5.61 8.88 4.28
C VAL A 37 -4.28 9.20 3.62
N ARG A 38 -3.19 8.61 4.11
CA ARG A 38 -1.90 8.70 3.43
C ARG A 38 -1.54 7.34 2.88
N PHE A 39 -1.16 7.33 1.62
CA PHE A 39 -0.67 6.16 0.90
C PHE A 39 0.75 6.45 0.42
N ARG A 40 1.69 5.56 0.74
CA ARG A 40 3.06 5.65 0.24
C ARG A 40 3.45 4.30 -0.34
N ALA A 41 3.91 4.32 -1.58
CA ALA A 41 4.51 3.15 -2.22
C ALA A 41 6.01 3.37 -2.25
N ILE A 42 6.76 2.39 -1.76
CA ILE A 42 8.21 2.47 -1.65
C ILE A 42 8.81 1.58 -2.73
N LYS A 43 9.73 2.13 -3.52
CA LYS A 43 10.48 1.35 -4.49
C LYS A 43 11.77 0.85 -3.83
N ASN A 44 11.93 -0.47 -3.80
CA ASN A 44 13.09 -1.10 -3.19
C ASN A 44 14.13 -1.37 -4.27
N GLU A 45 15.07 -0.43 -4.45
CA GLU A 45 16.05 -0.52 -5.55
C GLU A 45 17.00 -1.70 -5.43
N GLN A 46 17.32 -2.11 -4.20
CA GLN A 46 18.21 -3.25 -3.96
C GLN A 46 17.48 -4.59 -4.06
N THR A 47 16.16 -4.59 -3.95
CA THR A 47 15.32 -5.78 -4.09
C THR A 47 14.14 -5.43 -4.98
N PRO A 48 14.37 -5.28 -6.30
CA PRO A 48 13.35 -4.71 -7.20
C PRO A 48 12.13 -5.58 -7.41
N HIS A 49 12.14 -6.83 -6.93
CA HIS A 49 11.00 -7.73 -6.98
C HIS A 49 10.10 -7.63 -5.74
N VAL A 50 10.43 -6.73 -4.81
CA VAL A 50 9.67 -6.54 -3.56
C VAL A 50 9.00 -5.17 -3.58
N SER A 51 7.68 -5.15 -3.35
CA SER A 51 6.90 -3.93 -3.23
C SER A 51 6.54 -3.69 -1.78
N THR A 52 6.72 -2.46 -1.31
CA THR A 52 6.31 -2.05 0.03
C THR A 52 5.30 -0.92 -0.08
N VAL A 53 4.17 -1.07 0.58
CA VAL A 53 3.12 -0.07 0.64
C VAL A 53 2.82 0.24 2.09
N ILE A 54 2.75 1.53 2.42
CA ILE A 54 2.46 1.99 3.77
C ILE A 54 1.20 2.84 3.74
N TRP A 55 0.18 2.40 4.49
CA TRP A 55 -1.06 3.12 4.68
C TRP A 55 -1.11 3.75 6.05
N GLU A 56 -1.66 4.96 6.13
CA GLU A 56 -1.95 5.62 7.41
C GLU A 56 -3.41 6.03 7.43
N PHE A 57 -4.14 5.59 8.45
CA PHE A 57 -5.58 5.84 8.60
C PHE A 57 -5.86 6.58 9.91
N PRO A 58 -6.83 7.51 9.92
CA PRO A 58 -7.21 8.20 11.16
C PRO A 58 -8.00 7.29 12.12
N ASN A 59 -8.73 6.29 11.61
CA ASN A 59 -9.59 5.43 12.40
C ASN A 59 -9.87 4.11 11.69
N GLU A 60 -10.53 3.18 12.39
CA GLU A 60 -10.83 1.86 11.85
C GLU A 60 -11.87 1.90 10.72
N GLU A 61 -12.81 2.85 10.77
CA GLU A 61 -13.80 2.98 9.72
C GLU A 61 -13.14 3.28 8.37
N THR A 62 -12.19 4.21 8.36
CA THR A 62 -11.44 4.56 7.16
C THR A 62 -10.57 3.38 6.70
N GLN A 63 -9.95 2.68 7.66
CA GLN A 63 -9.17 1.48 7.37
C GLN A 63 -10.03 0.45 6.63
N HIS A 64 -11.22 0.14 7.15
CA HIS A 64 -12.10 -0.85 6.54
C HIS A 64 -12.56 -0.41 5.15
N MET A 65 -12.82 0.88 4.97
CA MET A 65 -13.18 1.44 3.66
C MET A 65 -12.07 1.20 2.64
N ILE A 66 -10.83 1.49 2.99
CA ILE A 66 -9.68 1.27 2.10
C ILE A 66 -9.46 -0.22 1.85
N GLU A 67 -9.59 -1.06 2.87
CA GLU A 67 -9.45 -2.51 2.69
C GLU A 67 -10.46 -3.06 1.68
N LYS A 68 -11.69 -2.54 1.71
CA LYS A 68 -12.69 -2.91 0.71
C LYS A 68 -12.30 -2.44 -0.68
N MET A 69 -11.78 -1.22 -0.79
CA MET A 69 -11.29 -0.70 -2.07
C MET A 69 -10.15 -1.54 -2.64
N ILE A 70 -9.26 -2.05 -1.77
CA ILE A 70 -8.20 -2.96 -2.18
C ILE A 70 -8.79 -4.23 -2.78
N VAL A 71 -9.77 -4.83 -2.10
CA VAL A 71 -10.43 -6.03 -2.59
C VAL A 71 -11.09 -5.77 -3.94
N ASP A 72 -11.81 -4.66 -4.06
CA ASP A 72 -12.58 -4.36 -5.27
C ASP A 72 -11.71 -3.95 -6.47
N ASN A 73 -10.53 -3.35 -6.24
CA ASN A 73 -9.76 -2.70 -7.31
C ASN A 73 -8.35 -3.24 -7.51
N ILE A 74 -7.75 -3.86 -6.51
CA ILE A 74 -6.34 -4.26 -6.54
C ILE A 74 -6.17 -5.78 -6.47
N GLN A 75 -7.04 -6.47 -5.74
CA GLN A 75 -6.87 -7.90 -5.45
C GLN A 75 -6.77 -8.75 -6.73
N LYS A 76 -7.51 -8.41 -7.77
CA LYS A 76 -7.46 -9.15 -9.04
C LYS A 76 -6.04 -9.17 -9.65
N PHE A 77 -5.28 -8.09 -9.45
CA PHE A 77 -3.91 -8.02 -9.97
C PHE A 77 -2.95 -8.85 -9.12
N THR A 78 -3.14 -8.86 -7.79
CA THR A 78 -2.33 -9.71 -6.93
C THR A 78 -2.65 -11.18 -7.16
N GLN A 79 -3.89 -11.53 -7.47
CA GLN A 79 -4.25 -12.90 -7.82
C GLN A 79 -3.58 -13.34 -9.12
N THR A 80 -3.51 -12.45 -10.12
CA THR A 80 -2.89 -12.74 -11.42
C THR A 80 -1.37 -12.81 -11.32
N LEU A 81 -0.75 -11.86 -10.62
CA LEU A 81 0.70 -11.76 -10.50
C LEU A 81 1.27 -12.66 -9.40
N SER A 82 0.41 -13.17 -8.53
CA SER A 82 0.72 -14.17 -7.50
C SER A 82 1.92 -13.83 -6.60
N PRO A 83 2.01 -12.61 -6.03
CA PRO A 83 3.09 -12.33 -5.09
C PRO A 83 2.84 -13.03 -3.77
N LYS A 84 3.91 -13.28 -3.03
CA LYS A 84 3.80 -13.62 -1.62
C LYS A 84 3.54 -12.34 -0.86
N THR A 85 2.41 -12.27 -0.17
CA THR A 85 2.00 -11.05 0.54
C THR A 85 2.10 -11.23 2.04
N MET A 86 2.76 -10.27 2.69
CA MET A 86 2.81 -10.15 4.13
C MET A 86 2.21 -8.80 4.49
N SER A 87 1.39 -8.76 5.55
CA SER A 87 0.86 -7.47 6.02
C SER A 87 0.91 -7.40 7.54
N VAL A 88 1.11 -6.19 8.03
CA VAL A 88 1.15 -5.89 9.46
C VAL A 88 0.29 -4.65 9.68
N THR A 89 -0.55 -4.69 10.71
CA THR A 89 -1.37 -3.55 11.09
C THR A 89 -1.07 -3.21 12.54
N GLY A 90 -0.88 -1.92 12.82
CA GLY A 90 -0.65 -1.47 14.18
C GLY A 90 -1.09 -0.04 14.38
N LYS A 91 -1.05 0.40 15.63
CA LYS A 91 -1.32 1.79 15.98
C LYS A 91 0.01 2.47 16.32
N THR A 92 0.11 3.75 16.00
CA THR A 92 1.30 4.53 16.33
C THR A 92 1.52 4.47 17.83
N LEU A 93 2.69 4.01 18.25
CA LEU A 93 3.09 3.99 19.65
C LEU A 93 3.70 5.34 20.05
N MET A 94 4.57 5.87 19.19
CA MET A 94 5.27 7.10 19.49
C MET A 94 5.76 7.73 18.19
N THR A 95 5.75 9.05 18.11
CA THR A 95 6.30 9.79 16.98
C THR A 95 7.26 10.83 17.52
N LEU A 96 8.50 10.81 17.02
CA LEU A 96 9.53 11.80 17.36
C LEU A 96 10.07 12.39 16.06
N GLY A 97 10.45 13.65 16.13
CA GLY A 97 11.05 14.35 15.00
C GLY A 97 10.01 14.87 14.01
N SER A 98 10.53 15.58 13.00
CA SER A 98 9.72 16.18 11.95
C SER A 98 10.57 16.26 10.69
N LEU A 99 9.96 15.95 9.54
CA LEU A 99 10.67 16.01 8.25
C LEU A 99 10.49 17.34 7.54
N GLY A 100 9.66 18.23 8.05
CA GLY A 100 9.58 19.58 7.54
C GLY A 100 8.87 19.76 6.20
N ASP A 101 8.07 18.83 5.78
CA ASP A 101 7.33 18.95 4.51
C ASP A 101 5.87 19.36 4.68
#